data_ee2456d584d6d12930a31e8406cc4405
#
_entry.id   ee2456d584d6d12930a31e8406cc4405
#
_cell.length_a   1.000
_cell.length_b   1.000
_cell.length_c   1.000
_cell.angle_alpha   90.00
_cell.angle_beta   90.00
_cell.angle_gamma   90.00
#
_symmetry.space_group_name_H-M   'P 1'
#
loop_
_entity.id
_entity.type
_entity.pdbx_description
1 polymer ?
#
loop_
_entity_poly.entity_id
_entity_poly.type
_entity_poly.pdbx_seq_one_letter_code
_entity_poly.pdbx_strand_id
1 'polypeptide(L)' 'MLEKLKEIIADQLNVDADSITAESRFKEDLEADSLDLFELVMALEEEYGVEIPSEDLEKILTVQDVIDYMK' A
#
# COMPACT_ATOMS: atom_id res chain seq x y z
N MET A 1 3.31 3.86 -12.55
CA MET A 1 2.74 3.04 -11.46
C MET A 1 2.98 3.62 -10.06
N LEU A 2 4.20 3.98 -9.73
CA LEU A 2 4.50 4.48 -8.39
C LEU A 2 3.70 5.73 -8.03
N GLU A 3 3.56 6.65 -8.95
CA GLU A 3 2.82 7.89 -8.68
C GLU A 3 1.36 7.63 -8.35
N LYS A 4 0.71 6.77 -9.11
CA LYS A 4 -0.68 6.44 -8.83
C LYS A 4 -0.81 5.67 -7.53
N LEU A 5 0.13 4.78 -7.27
CA LEU A 5 0.15 4.03 -6.02
C LEU A 5 0.31 4.97 -4.82
N LYS A 6 1.17 5.98 -4.94
CA LYS A 6 1.35 6.98 -3.89
C LYS A 6 0.06 7.74 -3.61
N GLU A 7 -0.67 8.09 -4.67
CA GLU A 7 -1.94 8.80 -4.50
C GLU A 7 -2.97 7.96 -3.76
N ILE A 8 -3.04 6.68 -4.10
CA ILE A 8 -3.98 5.77 -3.45
C ILE A 8 -3.61 5.59 -1.99
N ILE A 9 -2.33 5.39 -1.70
CA ILE A 9 -1.85 5.22 -0.34
C ILE A 9 -2.10 6.48 0.48
N ALA A 10 -1.79 7.64 -0.09
CA ALA A 10 -1.99 8.91 0.59
C ALA A 10 -3.45 9.13 0.95
N ASP A 11 -4.33 8.78 0.03
CA ASP A 11 -5.77 8.95 0.24
C ASP A 11 -6.30 7.99 1.32
N GLN A 12 -5.86 6.73 1.27
CA GLN A 12 -6.34 5.73 2.21
C GLN A 12 -5.79 5.93 3.62
N LEU A 13 -4.53 6.31 3.73
CA LEU A 13 -3.87 6.47 5.02
C LEU A 13 -3.87 7.92 5.51
N ASN A 14 -4.40 8.82 4.73
CA ASN A 14 -4.48 10.25 5.07
C ASN A 14 -3.09 10.83 5.36
N VAL A 15 -2.13 10.49 4.51
CA VAL A 15 -0.77 11.02 4.59
C VAL A 15 -0.44 11.77 3.30
N ASP A 16 0.63 12.55 3.34
CA ASP A 16 1.06 13.33 2.18
C ASP A 16 1.75 12.42 1.17
N ALA A 17 1.29 12.47 -0.09
CA ALA A 17 1.88 11.65 -1.15
C ALA A 17 3.36 11.94 -1.34
N ASP A 18 3.77 13.19 -1.12
CA ASP A 18 5.17 13.58 -1.27
C ASP A 18 6.08 12.95 -0.22
N SER A 19 5.51 12.51 0.89
CA SER A 19 6.28 11.85 1.94
C SER A 19 6.43 10.34 1.71
N ILE A 20 5.76 9.81 0.70
CA ILE A 20 5.78 8.37 0.41
C ILE A 20 6.86 8.05 -0.60
N THR A 21 7.66 7.04 -0.30
CA THR A 21 8.68 6.53 -1.23
C THR A 21 8.52 5.02 -1.35
N ALA A 22 9.23 4.43 -2.31
CA ALA A 22 9.20 2.97 -2.47
C ALA A 22 9.74 2.26 -1.23
N GLU A 23 10.58 2.92 -0.45
CA GLU A 23 11.15 2.34 0.76
C GLU A 23 10.30 2.57 2.00
N SER A 24 9.24 3.36 1.91
CA SER A 24 8.35 3.63 3.04
C SER A 24 7.73 2.33 3.56
N ARG A 25 7.78 2.16 4.88
CA ARG A 25 7.19 1.01 5.54
C ARG A 25 5.83 1.39 6.09
N PHE A 26 4.84 0.57 5.80
CA PHE A 26 3.47 0.92 6.15
C PHE A 26 3.26 1.10 7.65
N LYS A 27 3.79 0.20 8.45
CA LYS A 27 3.59 0.26 9.90
C LYS A 27 4.48 1.27 10.58
N GLU A 28 5.73 1.36 10.17
CA GLU A 28 6.71 2.21 10.84
C GLU A 28 6.75 3.64 10.32
N ASP A 29 6.73 3.81 9.02
CA ASP A 29 6.88 5.13 8.41
C ASP A 29 5.54 5.81 8.16
N LEU A 30 4.52 5.05 7.81
CA LEU A 30 3.20 5.59 7.49
C LEU A 30 2.20 5.38 8.62
N GLU A 31 2.62 4.73 9.68
CA GLU A 31 1.81 4.48 10.89
C GLU A 31 0.49 3.76 10.60
N ALA A 32 0.49 2.92 9.58
CA ALA A 32 -0.68 2.13 9.22
C ALA A 32 -0.74 0.87 10.07
N ASP A 33 -1.87 0.62 10.71
CA ASP A 33 -2.06 -0.63 11.42
C ASP A 33 -2.63 -1.69 10.46
N SER A 34 -2.94 -2.88 10.99
CA SER A 34 -3.41 -3.98 10.15
C SER A 34 -4.71 -3.66 9.42
N LEU A 35 -5.61 -2.94 10.07
CA LEU A 35 -6.88 -2.56 9.47
C LEU A 35 -6.67 -1.56 8.33
N ASP A 36 -5.82 -0.58 8.56
CA ASP A 36 -5.51 0.41 7.53
C ASP A 36 -4.87 -0.24 6.32
N LEU A 37 -3.97 -1.18 6.55
CA LEU A 37 -3.33 -1.92 5.46
C LEU A 37 -4.35 -2.75 4.70
N PHE A 38 -5.27 -3.38 5.40
CA PHE A 38 -6.31 -4.18 4.78
C PHE A 38 -7.19 -3.33 3.87
N GLU A 39 -7.60 -2.17 4.36
CA GLU A 39 -8.41 -1.24 3.56
C GLU A 39 -7.64 -0.73 2.34
N LEU A 40 -6.36 -0.44 2.52
CA LEU A 40 -5.50 -0.02 1.41
C LEU A 40 -5.43 -1.11 0.34
N VAL A 41 -5.23 -2.35 0.77
CA VAL A 41 -5.15 -3.47 -0.17
C VAL A 41 -6.45 -3.65 -0.93
N MET A 42 -7.58 -3.49 -0.27
CA MET A 42 -8.88 -3.57 -0.94
C MET A 42 -9.01 -2.50 -2.02
N ALA A 43 -8.56 -1.28 -1.72
CA ALA A 43 -8.57 -0.20 -2.70
C ALA A 43 -7.69 -0.52 -3.89
N LEU A 44 -6.52 -1.11 -3.65
CA LEU A 44 -5.60 -1.49 -4.71
C LEU A 44 -6.18 -2.61 -5.57
N GLU A 45 -6.88 -3.56 -4.97
CA GLU A 45 -7.52 -4.63 -5.71
C GLU A 45 -8.58 -4.07 -6.67
N GLU A 46 -9.35 -3.11 -6.22
CA GLU A 46 -10.36 -2.48 -7.07
C GLU A 46 -9.74 -1.64 -8.17
N GLU A 47 -8.70 -0.89 -7.84
CA GLU A 47 -8.08 0.04 -8.78
C GLU A 47 -7.31 -0.68 -9.89
N TYR A 48 -6.62 -1.74 -9.53
CA TYR A 48 -5.76 -2.48 -10.47
C TYR A 48 -6.34 -3.81 -10.94
N GLY A 49 -7.46 -4.22 -10.38
CA GLY A 49 -8.08 -5.48 -10.74
C GLY A 49 -7.26 -6.70 -10.36
N VAL A 50 -6.54 -6.63 -9.25
CA VAL A 50 -5.71 -7.74 -8.77
C VAL A 50 -6.32 -8.34 -7.52
N GLU A 51 -5.90 -9.56 -7.18
CA GLU A 51 -6.31 -10.20 -5.94
C GLU A 51 -5.07 -10.41 -5.07
N ILE A 52 -5.14 -9.94 -3.83
CA ILE A 52 -4.07 -10.10 -2.86
C ILE A 52 -4.63 -10.90 -1.69
N PRO A 53 -4.28 -12.19 -1.57
CA PRO A 53 -4.76 -13.02 -0.46
C PRO A 53 -4.32 -12.45 0.88
N SER A 54 -5.15 -12.65 1.91
CA SER A 54 -4.82 -12.13 3.23
C SER A 54 -3.52 -12.68 3.80
N GLU A 55 -3.17 -13.90 3.42
CA GLU A 55 -1.89 -14.48 3.85
C GLU A 55 -0.68 -13.76 3.26
N ASP A 56 -0.86 -13.11 2.12
CA ASP A 56 0.20 -12.32 1.49
C ASP A 56 0.32 -10.92 2.08
N LEU A 57 -0.73 -10.46 2.78
CA LEU A 57 -0.68 -9.16 3.45
C LEU A 57 0.45 -9.07 4.46
N GLU A 58 0.74 -10.16 5.13
CA GLU A 58 1.81 -10.20 6.13
C GLU A 58 3.19 -10.00 5.50
N LYS A 59 3.30 -10.26 4.20
CA LYS A 59 4.55 -10.11 3.46
C LYS A 59 4.72 -8.73 2.89
N ILE A 60 3.66 -7.95 2.85
CA ILE A 60 3.69 -6.59 2.31
C ILE A 60 4.04 -5.63 3.44
N LEU A 61 5.32 -5.29 3.52
CA LEU A 61 5.83 -4.43 4.58
C LEU A 61 6.12 -3.02 4.08
N THR A 62 6.48 -2.88 2.81
CA THR A 62 6.85 -1.59 2.22
C THR A 62 6.06 -1.34 0.95
N VAL A 63 6.14 -0.09 0.47
CA VAL A 63 5.54 0.27 -0.82
C VAL A 63 6.16 -0.55 -1.95
N GLN A 64 7.48 -0.78 -1.87
CA GLN A 64 8.17 -1.58 -2.88
C GLN A 64 7.62 -3.01 -2.94
N ASP A 65 7.26 -3.57 -1.79
CA ASP A 65 6.68 -4.91 -1.75
C ASP A 65 5.37 -4.97 -2.53
N VAL A 66 4.56 -3.91 -2.44
CA VAL A 66 3.32 -3.82 -3.21
C VAL A 66 3.62 -3.76 -4.70
N ILE A 67 4.59 -2.95 -5.08
CA ILE A 67 4.98 -2.82 -6.49
C ILE A 67 5.45 -4.17 -7.04
N ASP A 68 6.29 -4.86 -6.29
CA ASP A 68 6.81 -6.15 -6.70
C ASP A 68 5.70 -7.18 -6.82
N TYR A 69 4.73 -7.13 -5.94
CA TYR A 69 3.60 -8.05 -5.96
C TYR A 69 2.74 -7.85 -7.22
N MET A 70 2.57 -6.61 -7.63
CA MET A 70 1.69 -6.27 -8.74
C MET A 70 2.35 -6.33 -10.12
N LYS A 71 3.62 -6.56 -10.17
CA LYS A 71 4.33 -6.66 -11.47
C LYS A 71 3.89 -7.87 -12.29
#